data_1c32afa7746d110b74441fa488edacb0
#
_entry.id   1c32afa7746d110b74441fa488edacb0
#
_cell.length_a   1.000
_cell.length_b   1.000
_cell.length_c   1.000
_cell.angle_alpha   90.00
_cell.angle_beta   90.00
_cell.angle_gamma   90.00
#
_symmetry.space_group_name_H-M   'P 1'
#
loop_
_entity.id
_entity.type
_entity.pdbx_description
1 polymer ?
#
loop_
_entity_poly.entity_id
_entity_poly.type
_entity_poly.pdbx_seq_one_letter_code
_entity_poly.pdbx_strand_id
1 'polypeptide(L)'
;LLGHSMGSYISMAYLLHHSCSLQGAILSGSNYQPQALYRIARLIARFERWRQGPLGKSALIDFLSFGSFNKAFKPNRTAFDWLSRDPPEVDRYVADPLCGFRCSNQLWVDLLGGLADITPPTHLRQIDADLPLLVIGGERDPVSQGKRLGDLADALRGAGLRQVTLKTYP
;
A
#
# COMPACT_ATOMS: atom_id res chain seq x y z
N LEU A 1 0.13 -4.06 16.54
CA LEU A 1 -0.51 -4.22 15.24
C LEU A 1 0.56 -4.26 14.15
N LEU A 2 0.45 -5.20 13.19
CA LEU A 2 1.36 -5.26 12.04
C LEU A 2 0.52 -5.36 10.77
N GLY A 3 0.84 -4.53 9.77
CA GLY A 3 0.26 -4.59 8.43
C GLY A 3 1.32 -4.55 7.35
N HIS A 4 1.21 -5.42 6.34
CA HIS A 4 2.09 -5.45 5.19
C HIS A 4 1.34 -5.12 3.91
N SER A 5 1.91 -4.30 3.03
CA SER A 5 1.34 -3.89 1.74
C SER A 5 -0.09 -3.34 1.93
N MET A 6 -1.11 -3.92 1.31
CA MET A 6 -2.52 -3.54 1.52
C MET A 6 -2.92 -3.61 2.99
N GLY A 7 -2.38 -4.58 3.75
CA GLY A 7 -2.59 -4.68 5.20
C GLY A 7 -2.07 -3.46 5.97
N SER A 8 -1.05 -2.75 5.47
CA SER A 8 -0.58 -1.50 6.08
C SER A 8 -1.61 -0.38 5.97
N TYR A 9 -2.35 -0.31 4.87
CA TYR A 9 -3.43 0.67 4.67
C TYR A 9 -4.64 0.35 5.55
N ILE A 10 -4.97 -0.94 5.69
CA ILE A 10 -6.02 -1.39 6.63
C ILE A 10 -5.62 -1.06 8.07
N SER A 11 -4.34 -1.29 8.42
CA SER A 11 -3.81 -0.90 9.72
C SER A 11 -3.89 0.61 9.95
N MET A 12 -3.57 1.44 8.95
CA MET A 12 -3.72 2.88 9.04
C MET A 12 -5.18 3.28 9.30
N ALA A 13 -6.14 2.69 8.57
CA ALA A 13 -7.56 2.95 8.80
C ALA A 13 -7.99 2.56 10.23
N TYR A 14 -7.49 1.43 10.74
CA TYR A 14 -7.74 1.00 12.12
C TYR A 14 -7.16 1.98 13.14
N LEU A 15 -5.93 2.48 12.90
CA LEU A 15 -5.26 3.42 13.80
C LEU A 15 -6.03 4.73 13.97
N LEU A 16 -6.73 5.22 12.95
CA LEU A 16 -7.52 6.44 13.05
C LEU A 16 -8.58 6.40 14.18
N HIS A 17 -9.06 5.21 14.53
CA HIS A 17 -10.17 5.05 15.48
C HIS A 17 -9.81 4.28 16.74
N HIS A 18 -8.72 3.50 16.71
CA HIS A 18 -8.39 2.52 17.75
C HIS A 18 -6.95 2.58 18.24
N SER A 19 -6.20 3.64 17.91
CA SER A 19 -4.78 3.77 18.26
C SER A 19 -4.51 3.73 19.76
N CYS A 20 -5.40 4.33 20.57
CA CYS A 20 -5.26 4.36 22.03
C CYS A 20 -5.31 2.98 22.70
N SER A 21 -5.79 1.94 22.02
CA SER A 21 -5.84 0.56 22.55
C SER A 21 -4.58 -0.24 22.24
N LEU A 22 -3.62 0.33 21.51
CA LEU A 22 -2.44 -0.36 21.03
C LEU A 22 -1.18 0.11 21.76
N GLN A 23 -0.21 -0.79 21.88
CA GLN A 23 1.13 -0.50 22.41
C GLN A 23 2.13 -0.13 21.30
N GLY A 24 1.77 -0.26 20.03
CA GLY A 24 2.58 0.08 18.89
C GLY A 24 2.04 -0.50 17.59
N ALA A 25 2.52 0.02 16.46
CA ALA A 25 2.17 -0.53 15.15
C ALA A 25 3.37 -0.55 14.19
N ILE A 26 3.34 -1.51 13.25
CA ILE A 26 4.34 -1.67 12.20
C ILE A 26 3.63 -1.61 10.84
N LEU A 27 4.06 -0.67 10.01
CA LEU A 27 3.59 -0.49 8.65
C LEU A 27 4.70 -0.91 7.68
N SER A 28 4.54 -2.06 7.06
CA SER A 28 5.55 -2.68 6.19
C SER A 28 5.15 -2.59 4.71
N GLY A 29 6.09 -2.20 3.85
CA GLY A 29 5.86 -2.11 2.39
C GLY A 29 4.68 -1.19 2.04
N SER A 30 4.56 -0.08 2.76
CA SER A 30 3.48 0.89 2.63
C SER A 30 3.78 1.92 1.53
N ASN A 31 2.81 2.80 1.28
CA ASN A 31 2.92 3.88 0.32
C ASN A 31 2.18 5.12 0.84
N TYR A 32 2.59 6.29 0.39
CA TYR A 32 1.88 7.54 0.66
C TYR A 32 1.85 8.40 -0.59
N GLN A 33 0.64 8.80 -1.01
CA GLN A 33 0.43 9.63 -2.18
C GLN A 33 -0.56 10.76 -1.84
N PRO A 34 -0.54 11.87 -2.57
CA PRO A 34 -1.54 12.91 -2.40
C PRO A 34 -2.96 12.37 -2.58
N GLN A 35 -3.88 12.79 -1.71
CA GLN A 35 -5.30 12.38 -1.74
C GLN A 35 -5.94 12.53 -3.13
N ALA A 36 -5.59 13.63 -3.84
CA ALA A 36 -6.12 13.90 -5.17
C ALA A 36 -5.82 12.77 -6.16
N LEU A 37 -4.62 12.17 -6.08
CA LEU A 37 -4.24 11.06 -6.95
C LEU A 37 -5.12 9.83 -6.70
N TYR A 38 -5.37 9.49 -5.44
CA TYR A 38 -6.26 8.38 -5.09
C TYR A 38 -7.70 8.62 -5.53
N ARG A 39 -8.20 9.87 -5.43
CA ARG A 39 -9.52 10.25 -5.92
C ARG A 39 -9.65 10.09 -7.43
N ILE A 40 -8.64 10.52 -8.19
CA ILE A 40 -8.60 10.37 -9.66
C ILE A 40 -8.55 8.87 -10.02
N ALA A 41 -7.66 8.11 -9.39
CA ALA A 41 -7.55 6.66 -9.61
C ALA A 41 -8.88 5.94 -9.28
N ARG A 42 -9.58 6.37 -8.22
CA ARG A 42 -10.91 5.85 -7.87
C ARG A 42 -11.95 6.13 -8.96
N LEU A 43 -11.90 7.28 -9.61
CA LEU A 43 -12.82 7.57 -10.73
C LEU A 43 -12.59 6.60 -11.90
N ILE A 44 -11.33 6.30 -12.22
CA ILE A 44 -10.99 5.28 -13.23
C ILE A 44 -11.53 3.92 -12.82
N ALA A 45 -11.34 3.52 -11.57
CA ALA A 45 -11.84 2.26 -11.04
C ALA A 45 -13.38 2.18 -11.06
N ARG A 46 -14.08 3.28 -10.75
CA ARG A 46 -15.54 3.36 -10.86
C ARG A 46 -16.04 3.23 -12.28
N PHE A 47 -15.33 3.83 -13.25
CA PHE A 47 -15.64 3.70 -14.67
C PHE A 47 -15.46 2.24 -15.12
N GLU A 48 -14.36 1.59 -14.78
CA GLU A 48 -14.13 0.18 -15.11
C GLU A 48 -15.15 -0.75 -14.45
N ARG A 49 -15.54 -0.45 -13.19
CA ARG A 49 -16.61 -1.16 -12.50
C ARG A 49 -17.96 -1.01 -13.21
N TRP A 50 -18.28 0.19 -13.69
CA TRP A 50 -19.49 0.43 -14.48
C TRP A 50 -19.46 -0.36 -15.79
N ARG A 51 -18.32 -0.36 -16.49
CA ARG A 51 -18.13 -1.02 -17.79
C ARG A 51 -18.11 -2.56 -17.71
N GLN A 52 -17.51 -3.14 -16.66
CA GLN A 52 -17.26 -4.58 -16.56
C GLN A 52 -18.00 -5.26 -15.38
N GLY A 53 -18.71 -4.49 -14.58
CA GLY A 53 -19.34 -4.97 -13.36
C GLY A 53 -18.39 -5.02 -12.15
N PRO A 54 -18.96 -5.21 -10.93
CA PRO A 54 -18.19 -5.21 -9.67
C PRO A 54 -17.19 -6.36 -9.57
N LEU A 55 -17.50 -7.52 -10.11
CA LEU A 55 -16.64 -8.70 -10.12
C LEU A 55 -15.67 -8.74 -11.31
N GLY A 56 -15.82 -7.81 -12.28
CA GLY A 56 -14.91 -7.67 -13.40
C GLY A 56 -13.47 -7.42 -12.95
N LYS A 57 -12.50 -7.81 -13.77
CA LYS A 57 -11.05 -7.72 -13.48
C LYS A 57 -10.39 -6.87 -14.57
N SER A 58 -10.30 -5.56 -14.36
CA SER A 58 -9.78 -4.63 -15.37
C SER A 58 -8.28 -4.83 -15.59
N ALA A 59 -7.91 -5.15 -16.83
CA ALA A 59 -6.51 -5.19 -17.25
C ALA A 59 -5.85 -3.79 -17.24
N LEU A 60 -6.64 -2.73 -17.45
CA LEU A 60 -6.17 -1.34 -17.39
C LEU A 60 -5.73 -0.98 -15.97
N ILE A 61 -6.54 -1.29 -14.96
CA ILE A 61 -6.20 -0.99 -13.56
C ILE A 61 -4.98 -1.82 -13.15
N ASP A 62 -4.95 -3.10 -13.50
CA ASP A 62 -3.83 -3.99 -13.22
C ASP A 62 -2.52 -3.45 -13.83
N PHE A 63 -2.55 -3.03 -15.08
CA PHE A 63 -1.41 -2.42 -15.76
C PHE A 63 -0.96 -1.11 -15.09
N LEU A 64 -1.88 -0.21 -14.74
CA LEU A 64 -1.57 1.06 -14.08
C LEU A 64 -1.01 0.86 -12.67
N SER A 65 -1.44 -0.20 -11.97
CA SER A 65 -1.01 -0.50 -10.60
C SER A 65 0.31 -1.26 -10.56
N PHE A 66 0.44 -2.34 -11.33
CA PHE A 66 1.55 -3.30 -11.22
C PHE A 66 2.42 -3.41 -12.47
N GLY A 67 1.94 -2.94 -13.62
CA GLY A 67 2.57 -3.18 -14.93
C GLY A 67 3.99 -2.63 -15.11
N SER A 68 4.43 -1.71 -14.24
CA SER A 68 5.78 -1.17 -14.25
C SER A 68 6.71 -1.80 -13.22
N PHE A 69 6.20 -2.50 -12.21
CA PHE A 69 6.97 -2.93 -11.04
C PHE A 69 8.12 -3.86 -11.43
N ASN A 70 7.84 -4.82 -12.27
CA ASN A 70 8.85 -5.80 -12.70
C ASN A 70 9.92 -5.25 -13.64
N LYS A 71 9.70 -4.05 -14.23
CA LYS A 71 10.66 -3.46 -15.19
C LYS A 71 12.01 -3.13 -14.57
N ALA A 72 12.03 -2.78 -13.27
CA ALA A 72 13.24 -2.44 -12.54
C ALA A 72 14.13 -3.65 -12.19
N PHE A 73 13.59 -4.88 -12.38
CA PHE A 73 14.25 -6.14 -11.99
C PHE A 73 14.63 -7.01 -13.19
N LYS A 74 14.80 -6.40 -14.36
CA LYS A 74 15.25 -7.12 -15.56
C LYS A 74 16.69 -7.60 -15.41
N PRO A 75 17.05 -8.78 -15.97
CA PRO A 75 16.20 -9.70 -16.72
C PRO A 75 15.21 -10.44 -15.82
N ASN A 76 13.92 -10.46 -16.24
CA ASN A 76 12.87 -11.09 -15.45
C ASN A 76 12.83 -12.61 -15.70
N ARG A 77 12.69 -13.37 -14.62
CA ARG A 77 12.49 -14.81 -14.63
C ARG A 77 10.98 -15.14 -14.59
N THR A 78 10.21 -14.35 -13.85
CA THR A 78 8.76 -14.46 -13.69
C THR A 78 8.08 -13.10 -13.85
N ALA A 79 6.75 -13.05 -13.76
CA ALA A 79 5.99 -11.80 -13.70
C ALA A 79 6.06 -11.11 -12.32
N PHE A 80 6.65 -11.76 -11.31
CA PHE A 80 6.57 -11.38 -9.90
C PHE A 80 7.95 -11.22 -9.23
N ASP A 81 9.04 -11.09 -9.99
CA ASP A 81 10.41 -10.96 -9.44
C ASP A 81 10.59 -9.69 -8.57
N TRP A 82 9.69 -8.75 -8.71
CA TRP A 82 9.65 -7.53 -7.89
C TRP A 82 9.24 -7.77 -6.43
N LEU A 83 8.65 -8.93 -6.10
CA LEU A 83 8.15 -9.24 -4.76
C LEU A 83 9.26 -9.58 -3.77
N SER A 84 10.30 -10.30 -4.23
CA SER A 84 11.39 -10.74 -3.37
C SER A 84 12.68 -10.91 -4.16
N ARG A 85 13.81 -10.73 -3.47
CA ARG A 85 15.15 -11.07 -3.99
C ARG A 85 15.47 -12.56 -3.87
N ASP A 86 14.70 -13.29 -3.09
CA ASP A 86 14.84 -14.74 -2.93
C ASP A 86 14.00 -15.48 -3.98
N PRO A 87 14.61 -16.09 -5.02
CA PRO A 87 13.89 -16.80 -6.06
C PRO A 87 12.95 -17.90 -5.55
N PRO A 88 13.31 -18.74 -4.55
CA PRO A 88 12.39 -19.70 -3.96
C PRO A 88 11.10 -19.07 -3.39
N GLU A 89 11.16 -17.88 -2.81
CA GLU A 89 9.96 -17.18 -2.32
C GLU A 89 9.06 -16.74 -3.48
N VAL A 90 9.66 -16.22 -4.56
CA VAL A 90 8.91 -15.86 -5.77
C VAL A 90 8.25 -17.10 -6.39
N ASP A 91 8.97 -18.23 -6.42
CA ASP A 91 8.43 -19.49 -6.96
C ASP A 91 7.27 -20.01 -6.13
N ARG A 92 7.35 -19.92 -4.80
CA ARG A 92 6.22 -20.25 -3.91
C ARG A 92 5.01 -19.39 -4.18
N TYR A 93 5.21 -18.08 -4.35
CA TYR A 93 4.13 -17.15 -4.67
C TYR A 93 3.48 -17.48 -6.02
N VAL A 94 4.27 -17.79 -7.04
CA VAL A 94 3.77 -18.16 -8.38
C VAL A 94 3.01 -19.49 -8.36
N ALA A 95 3.45 -20.44 -7.53
CA ALA A 95 2.82 -21.76 -7.41
C ALA A 95 1.53 -21.75 -6.58
N ASP A 96 1.32 -20.74 -5.74
CA ASP A 96 0.15 -20.64 -4.87
C ASP A 96 -1.07 -20.13 -5.65
N PRO A 97 -2.16 -20.92 -5.77
CA PRO A 97 -3.38 -20.51 -6.47
C PRO A 97 -4.12 -19.37 -5.80
N LEU A 98 -3.80 -19.05 -4.54
CA LEU A 98 -4.34 -17.91 -3.81
C LEU A 98 -3.51 -16.62 -3.99
N CYS A 99 -2.44 -16.66 -4.78
CA CYS A 99 -1.57 -15.54 -5.07
C CYS A 99 -1.61 -15.14 -6.56
N GLY A 100 -1.19 -13.93 -6.87
CA GLY A 100 -1.00 -13.45 -8.25
C GLY A 100 -2.27 -13.25 -9.09
N PHE A 101 -3.45 -13.42 -8.53
CA PHE A 101 -4.71 -13.18 -9.24
C PHE A 101 -5.03 -11.68 -9.35
N ARG A 102 -5.73 -11.30 -10.40
CA ARG A 102 -6.23 -9.93 -10.56
C ARG A 102 -7.37 -9.64 -9.60
N CYS A 103 -7.29 -8.50 -8.93
CA CYS A 103 -8.33 -8.02 -8.04
C CYS A 103 -9.58 -7.56 -8.80
N SER A 104 -10.74 -7.66 -8.16
CA SER A 104 -12.01 -7.20 -8.73
C SER A 104 -12.06 -5.67 -8.83
N ASN A 105 -12.87 -5.17 -9.76
CA ASN A 105 -13.09 -3.73 -9.90
C ASN A 105 -13.68 -3.11 -8.62
N GLN A 106 -14.52 -3.85 -7.88
CA GLN A 106 -15.05 -3.38 -6.61
C GLN A 106 -13.95 -3.20 -5.58
N LEU A 107 -13.03 -4.17 -5.43
CA LEU A 107 -11.89 -4.05 -4.52
C LEU A 107 -11.08 -2.79 -4.80
N TRP A 108 -10.81 -2.47 -6.06
CA TRP A 108 -10.09 -1.26 -6.43
C TRP A 108 -10.84 0.03 -6.06
N VAL A 109 -12.16 0.07 -6.24
CA VAL A 109 -12.97 1.23 -5.84
C VAL A 109 -12.91 1.44 -4.33
N ASP A 110 -12.98 0.34 -3.55
CA ASP A 110 -12.96 0.38 -2.08
C ASP A 110 -11.57 0.73 -1.56
N LEU A 111 -10.52 0.07 -2.08
CA LEU A 111 -9.13 0.34 -1.69
C LEU A 111 -8.74 1.80 -1.96
N LEU A 112 -9.02 2.32 -3.17
CA LEU A 112 -8.68 3.69 -3.52
C LEU A 112 -9.52 4.71 -2.74
N GLY A 113 -10.74 4.34 -2.35
CA GLY A 113 -11.57 5.10 -1.41
C GLY A 113 -10.92 5.18 -0.05
N GLY A 114 -10.59 4.04 0.54
CA GLY A 114 -9.91 3.96 1.83
C GLY A 114 -8.56 4.70 1.84
N LEU A 115 -7.76 4.56 0.79
CA LEU A 115 -6.50 5.31 0.65
C LEU A 115 -6.72 6.83 0.64
N ALA A 116 -7.76 7.31 -0.06
CA ALA A 116 -8.11 8.73 -0.04
C ALA A 116 -8.56 9.21 1.34
N ASP A 117 -9.17 8.33 2.14
CA ASP A 117 -9.67 8.66 3.48
C ASP A 117 -8.58 8.63 4.55
N ILE A 118 -7.58 7.74 4.45
CA ILE A 118 -6.49 7.66 5.44
C ILE A 118 -5.35 8.67 5.19
N THR A 119 -5.36 9.38 4.06
CA THR A 119 -4.25 10.25 3.65
C THR A 119 -4.31 11.68 4.22
N PRO A 120 -5.49 12.32 4.45
CA PRO A 120 -5.54 13.71 4.89
C PRO A 120 -4.84 13.92 6.22
N PRO A 121 -4.03 15.00 6.38
CA PRO A 121 -3.40 15.33 7.67
C PRO A 121 -4.40 15.48 8.82
N THR A 122 -5.61 15.93 8.53
CA THR A 122 -6.69 16.06 9.52
C THR A 122 -7.13 14.70 10.07
N HIS A 123 -7.08 13.64 9.26
CA HIS A 123 -7.39 12.29 9.70
C HIS A 123 -6.20 11.67 10.44
N LEU A 124 -4.97 11.85 9.94
CA LEU A 124 -3.77 11.35 10.62
C LEU A 124 -3.60 11.88 12.04
N ARG A 125 -4.10 13.10 12.33
CA ARG A 125 -4.12 13.68 13.69
C ARG A 125 -5.03 12.95 14.68
N GLN A 126 -5.87 12.04 14.22
CA GLN A 126 -6.71 11.22 15.09
C GLN A 126 -5.93 10.06 15.72
N ILE A 127 -4.77 9.73 15.17
CA ILE A 127 -3.89 8.71 15.74
C ILE A 127 -3.25 9.25 17.02
N ASP A 128 -3.20 8.42 18.05
CA ASP A 128 -2.54 8.79 19.31
C ASP A 128 -1.09 9.25 19.06
N ALA A 129 -0.79 10.46 19.50
CA ALA A 129 0.51 11.11 19.27
C ALA A 129 1.69 10.35 19.92
N ASP A 130 1.42 9.56 20.96
CA ASP A 130 2.43 8.79 21.68
C ASP A 130 2.54 7.35 21.22
N LEU A 131 1.69 6.88 20.31
CA LEU A 131 1.78 5.53 19.79
C LEU A 131 3.10 5.31 19.04
N PRO A 132 3.94 4.34 19.44
CA PRO A 132 5.13 3.97 18.68
C PRO A 132 4.75 3.38 17.32
N LEU A 133 5.23 4.01 16.25
CA LEU A 133 5.03 3.57 14.88
C LEU A 133 6.38 3.26 14.22
N LEU A 134 6.48 2.06 13.65
CA LEU A 134 7.60 1.66 12.81
C LEU A 134 7.12 1.55 11.34
N VAL A 135 7.69 2.37 10.48
CA VAL A 135 7.51 2.30 9.03
C VAL A 135 8.72 1.60 8.43
N ILE A 136 8.51 0.47 7.76
CA ILE A 136 9.60 -0.33 7.19
C ILE A 136 9.33 -0.71 5.74
N GLY A 137 10.41 -0.88 4.96
CA GLY A 137 10.34 -1.40 3.59
C GLY A 137 11.69 -1.45 2.90
N GLY A 138 11.71 -1.97 1.69
CA GLY A 138 12.91 -2.02 0.85
C GLY A 138 13.14 -0.69 0.11
N GLU A 139 14.39 -0.29 -0.05
CA GLU A 139 14.76 0.87 -0.87
C GLU A 139 14.40 0.68 -2.34
N ARG A 140 14.37 -0.56 -2.80
CA ARG A 140 14.03 -0.95 -4.17
C ARG A 140 12.59 -1.42 -4.34
N ASP A 141 11.77 -1.32 -3.29
CA ASP A 141 10.36 -1.69 -3.35
C ASP A 141 9.60 -0.77 -4.32
N PRO A 142 9.04 -1.29 -5.43
CA PRO A 142 8.35 -0.48 -6.43
C PRO A 142 7.02 0.10 -5.91
N VAL A 143 6.44 -0.45 -4.86
CA VAL A 143 5.23 0.08 -4.21
C VAL A 143 5.55 1.43 -3.58
N SER A 144 6.65 1.51 -2.84
CA SER A 144 7.11 2.74 -2.17
C SER A 144 7.93 3.66 -3.08
N GLN A 145 8.38 3.18 -4.23
CA GLN A 145 9.23 3.92 -5.18
C GLN A 145 10.46 4.56 -4.50
N GLY A 146 11.01 3.91 -3.48
CA GLY A 146 12.18 4.35 -2.73
C GLY A 146 11.96 5.53 -1.78
N LYS A 147 10.99 6.42 -2.03
CA LYS A 147 10.80 7.63 -1.19
C LYS A 147 9.44 7.71 -0.48
N ARG A 148 8.44 6.97 -0.93
CA ARG A 148 7.06 7.07 -0.41
C ARG A 148 6.91 6.61 1.04
N LEU A 149 7.82 5.79 1.54
CA LEU A 149 7.89 5.46 2.97
C LEU A 149 8.37 6.66 3.80
N GLY A 150 9.32 7.43 3.28
CA GLY A 150 9.75 8.70 3.87
C GLY A 150 8.60 9.70 3.90
N ASP A 151 7.91 9.89 2.76
CA ASP A 151 6.74 10.76 2.67
C ASP A 151 5.65 10.36 3.71
N LEU A 152 5.43 9.04 3.93
CA LEU A 152 4.51 8.56 4.96
C LEU A 152 4.99 8.91 6.37
N ALA A 153 6.25 8.63 6.68
CA ALA A 153 6.81 8.93 8.00
C ALA A 153 6.75 10.44 8.30
N ASP A 154 7.03 11.28 7.31
CA ASP A 154 6.98 12.74 7.45
C ASP A 154 5.55 13.26 7.58
N ALA A 155 4.58 12.66 6.87
CA ALA A 155 3.17 12.98 7.03
C ALA A 155 2.66 12.63 8.43
N LEU A 156 3.07 11.48 8.98
CA LEU A 156 2.72 11.06 10.34
C LEU A 156 3.33 12.01 11.39
N ARG A 157 4.62 12.36 11.27
CA ARG A 157 5.29 13.34 12.15
C ARG A 157 4.63 14.72 12.03
N GLY A 158 4.33 15.15 10.80
CA GLY A 158 3.64 16.43 10.53
C GLY A 158 2.20 16.47 11.08
N ALA A 159 1.58 15.31 11.26
CA ALA A 159 0.29 15.18 11.94
C ALA A 159 0.39 15.23 13.47
N GLY A 160 1.60 15.18 14.05
CA GLY A 160 1.85 15.32 15.48
C GLY A 160 2.29 14.04 16.19
N LEU A 161 2.50 12.94 15.48
CA LEU A 161 3.00 11.69 16.07
C LEU A 161 4.48 11.86 16.48
N ARG A 162 4.79 11.58 17.75
CA ARG A 162 6.11 11.81 18.35
C ARG A 162 7.08 10.64 18.20
N GLN A 163 6.56 9.42 18.03
CA GLN A 163 7.35 8.18 18.05
C GLN A 163 7.29 7.45 16.70
N VAL A 164 7.67 8.14 15.61
CA VAL A 164 7.69 7.54 14.26
C VAL A 164 9.13 7.18 13.88
N THR A 165 9.40 5.89 13.76
CA THR A 165 10.67 5.35 13.26
C THR A 165 10.52 4.90 11.81
N LEU A 166 11.41 5.36 10.93
CA LEU A 166 11.54 4.88 9.57
C LEU A 166 12.77 3.99 9.46
N LYS A 167 12.62 2.78 8.90
CA LYS A 167 13.74 1.90 8.60
C LYS A 167 13.61 1.33 7.19
N THR A 168 14.61 1.59 6.35
CA THR A 168 14.71 1.01 5.01
C THR A 168 15.81 -0.05 4.96
N TYR A 169 15.63 -1.00 4.08
CA TYR A 169 16.58 -2.08 3.82
C TYR A 169 17.05 -2.01 2.36
N PRO A 170 18.36 -2.16 2.08
CA PRO A 170 18.93 -2.07 0.74
C PRO A 170 18.41 -3.16 -0.20
#